data_aed7c55db2e0f569b29c509bcf2b17a3
#
_entry.id   aed7c55db2e0f569b29c509bcf2b17a3
#
_cell.length_a   1.000
_cell.length_b   1.000
_cell.length_c   1.000
_cell.angle_alpha   90.00
_cell.angle_beta   90.00
_cell.angle_gamma   90.00
#
_symmetry.space_group_name_H-M   'P 1'
#
loop_
_entity.id
_entity.type
_entity.pdbx_description
1 polymer ?
#
loop_
_entity_poly.entity_id
_entity_poly.type
_entity_poly.pdbx_seq_one_letter_code
_entity_poly.pdbx_strand_id
1 'polypeptide(L)'
;MRKKATEQWIAKQNEILPQCDYQHITYTMPAALWSFFKANRFLLNTLSTIAAKILLKIAKKKKIKIGIFTALHTFGRDLKWNVHIHLSVTRGGLSGNELTWKTIYFKKQSTMHMWRLAIIQLLRQTYKKGKLTIPEEYQSTIHHLTSLNRILNPEYQKKWHVHFAQPQKSHHHNVNYLGRYIKRPPLAQSRLLHYDGKTVVFRYLNHKTKHHELFRCTTIEFIQRLIQHIPKKSFKMIRYYGFLSFRLRGRLLPRIYRLLDQMPKTPKQITFTSLSLQFLRTDPFECILCGSRLVFKERRHKRKFRT
;
A
#
# COMPACT_ATOMS: atom_id res chain seq x y z
N MET A 1 1.99 18.37 -7.19
CA MET A 1 1.90 17.18 -8.08
C MET A 1 1.47 15.89 -7.37
N ARG A 2 2.01 15.47 -6.21
CA ARG A 2 1.64 14.20 -5.54
C ARG A 2 0.19 14.14 -5.05
N LYS A 3 -0.37 15.24 -4.52
CA LYS A 3 -1.78 15.29 -4.06
C LYS A 3 -2.75 15.05 -5.22
N LYS A 4 -2.58 15.73 -6.36
CA LYS A 4 -3.37 15.52 -7.58
C LYS A 4 -3.39 14.05 -8.00
N ALA A 5 -2.22 13.39 -8.05
CA ALA A 5 -2.13 11.99 -8.45
C ALA A 5 -2.79 11.03 -7.44
N THR A 6 -2.87 11.40 -6.15
CA THR A 6 -3.61 10.63 -5.14
C THR A 6 -5.10 10.76 -5.33
N GLU A 7 -5.60 11.97 -5.49
CA GLU A 7 -7.04 12.25 -5.69
C GLU A 7 -7.53 11.64 -7.02
N GLN A 8 -6.74 11.75 -8.09
CA GLN A 8 -7.05 11.08 -9.36
C GLN A 8 -7.13 9.56 -9.21
N TRP A 9 -6.23 8.95 -8.44
CA TRP A 9 -6.28 7.52 -8.19
C TRP A 9 -7.52 7.15 -7.38
N ILE A 10 -7.85 7.92 -6.32
CA ILE A 10 -9.04 7.71 -5.48
C ILE A 10 -10.30 7.81 -6.34
N ALA A 11 -10.45 8.89 -7.11
CA ALA A 11 -11.58 9.08 -8.00
C ALA A 11 -11.71 7.91 -8.98
N LYS A 12 -10.63 7.53 -9.64
CA LYS A 12 -10.61 6.40 -10.57
C LYS A 12 -11.02 5.09 -9.90
N GLN A 13 -10.55 4.80 -8.68
CA GLN A 13 -10.93 3.58 -7.99
C GLN A 13 -12.40 3.59 -7.57
N ASN A 14 -12.91 4.71 -7.09
CA ASN A 14 -14.31 4.86 -6.71
C ASN A 14 -15.28 4.61 -7.87
N GLU A 15 -14.87 4.89 -9.09
CA GLU A 15 -15.69 4.65 -10.28
C GLU A 15 -15.54 3.25 -10.88
N ILE A 16 -14.35 2.62 -10.71
CA ILE A 16 -14.05 1.31 -11.31
C ILE A 16 -14.38 0.14 -10.36
N LEU A 17 -14.21 0.33 -9.06
CA LEU A 17 -14.45 -0.75 -8.13
C LEU A 17 -15.95 -1.01 -7.95
N PRO A 18 -16.42 -2.27 -8.04
CA PRO A 18 -17.83 -2.57 -7.82
C PRO A 18 -18.24 -2.21 -6.39
N GLN A 19 -19.45 -1.70 -6.24
CA GLN A 19 -20.05 -1.42 -4.94
C GLN A 19 -20.49 -2.72 -4.31
N CYS A 20 -19.67 -3.23 -3.44
CA CYS A 20 -19.94 -4.44 -2.65
C CYS A 20 -19.16 -4.34 -1.33
N ASP A 21 -19.40 -5.27 -0.43
CA ASP A 21 -18.66 -5.36 0.81
C ASP A 21 -17.18 -5.66 0.56
N TYR A 22 -16.31 -4.96 1.27
CA TYR A 22 -14.87 -5.18 1.27
C TYR A 22 -14.36 -5.49 2.68
N GLN A 23 -13.40 -6.38 2.75
CA GLN A 23 -12.59 -6.64 3.94
C GLN A 23 -11.21 -6.03 3.77
N HIS A 24 -10.85 -5.10 4.65
CA HIS A 24 -9.47 -4.63 4.73
C HIS A 24 -8.65 -5.52 5.65
N ILE A 25 -7.49 -5.95 5.19
CA ILE A 25 -6.56 -6.83 5.91
C ILE A 25 -5.17 -6.21 5.89
N THR A 26 -4.56 -6.10 7.06
CA THR A 26 -3.15 -5.69 7.17
C THR A 26 -2.31 -6.90 7.57
N TYR A 27 -1.40 -7.30 6.70
CA TYR A 27 -0.42 -8.36 6.96
C TYR A 27 0.86 -7.76 7.49
N THR A 28 1.25 -8.14 8.69
CA THR A 28 2.55 -7.77 9.28
C THR A 28 3.43 -9.00 9.49
N MET A 29 4.66 -8.78 9.89
CA MET A 29 5.60 -9.82 10.28
C MET A 29 6.38 -9.38 11.53
N PRO A 30 7.00 -10.30 12.30
CA PRO A 30 7.86 -9.95 13.42
C PRO A 30 9.01 -9.03 13.05
N ALA A 31 9.36 -8.12 13.95
CA ALA A 31 10.43 -7.14 13.73
C ALA A 31 11.79 -7.79 13.40
N ALA A 32 12.09 -8.94 14.01
CA ALA A 32 13.31 -9.72 13.75
C ALA A 32 13.48 -10.14 12.26
N LEU A 33 12.38 -10.13 11.47
CA LEU A 33 12.45 -10.44 10.05
C LEU A 33 12.61 -9.20 9.17
N TRP A 34 12.46 -8.00 9.70
CA TRP A 34 12.46 -6.79 8.89
C TRP A 34 13.80 -6.50 8.23
N SER A 35 14.90 -6.78 8.90
CA SER A 35 16.26 -6.61 8.37
C SER A 35 16.51 -7.48 7.14
N PHE A 36 15.98 -8.71 7.09
CA PHE A 36 16.06 -9.54 5.89
C PHE A 36 15.42 -8.87 4.68
N PHE A 37 14.27 -8.21 4.84
CA PHE A 37 13.60 -7.48 3.76
C PHE A 37 14.25 -6.13 3.45
N LYS A 38 14.94 -5.52 4.40
CA LYS A 38 15.73 -4.31 4.19
C LYS A 38 16.97 -4.60 3.34
N ALA A 39 17.71 -5.66 3.68
CA ALA A 39 18.87 -6.13 2.92
C ALA A 39 18.49 -6.72 1.55
N ASN A 40 17.30 -7.35 1.43
CA ASN A 40 16.83 -8.02 0.23
C ASN A 40 15.59 -7.35 -0.36
N ARG A 41 15.72 -6.08 -0.78
CA ARG A 41 14.57 -5.27 -1.24
C ARG A 41 13.82 -5.85 -2.44
N PHE A 42 14.44 -6.73 -3.24
CA PHE A 42 13.77 -7.42 -4.34
C PHE A 42 12.63 -8.34 -3.84
N LEU A 43 12.71 -8.87 -2.60
CA LEU A 43 11.68 -9.69 -1.98
C LEU A 43 10.38 -8.91 -1.72
N LEU A 44 10.46 -7.59 -1.55
CA LEU A 44 9.30 -6.73 -1.36
C LEU A 44 8.28 -6.88 -2.51
N ASN A 45 8.76 -7.13 -3.74
CA ASN A 45 7.90 -7.38 -4.89
C ASN A 45 7.00 -8.60 -4.74
N THR A 46 7.44 -9.58 -3.97
CA THR A 46 6.75 -10.87 -3.79
C THR A 46 5.68 -10.83 -2.71
N LEU A 47 5.83 -9.95 -1.71
CA LEU A 47 4.96 -9.90 -0.53
C LEU A 47 3.48 -9.67 -0.88
N SER A 48 3.18 -8.69 -1.72
CA SER A 48 1.80 -8.43 -2.19
C SER A 48 1.19 -9.63 -2.90
N THR A 49 2.00 -10.33 -3.70
CA THR A 49 1.57 -11.53 -4.43
C THR A 49 1.27 -12.69 -3.48
N ILE A 50 2.09 -12.88 -2.45
CA ILE A 50 1.88 -13.92 -1.43
C ILE A 50 0.57 -13.62 -0.68
N ALA A 51 0.38 -12.39 -0.18
CA ALA A 51 -0.82 -11.99 0.53
C ALA A 51 -2.09 -12.24 -0.31
N ALA A 52 -2.06 -11.86 -1.58
CA ALA A 52 -3.18 -12.07 -2.49
C ALA A 52 -3.40 -13.56 -2.80
N LYS A 53 -2.33 -14.34 -3.07
CA LYS A 53 -2.42 -15.78 -3.37
C LYS A 53 -3.07 -16.58 -2.24
N ILE A 54 -2.87 -16.20 -0.98
CA ILE A 54 -3.51 -16.84 0.18
C ILE A 54 -5.04 -16.76 0.05
N LEU A 55 -5.58 -15.58 -0.17
CA LEU A 55 -7.03 -15.38 -0.28
C LEU A 55 -7.59 -15.96 -1.58
N LEU A 56 -6.85 -15.84 -2.69
CA LEU A 56 -7.23 -16.47 -3.96
C LEU A 56 -7.30 -17.99 -3.85
N LYS A 57 -6.38 -18.63 -3.10
CA LYS A 57 -6.40 -20.08 -2.84
C LYS A 57 -7.65 -20.49 -2.05
N ILE A 58 -8.02 -19.71 -1.01
CA ILE A 58 -9.23 -19.93 -0.22
C ILE A 58 -10.48 -19.79 -1.09
N ALA A 59 -10.55 -18.72 -1.89
CA ALA A 59 -11.68 -18.48 -2.79
C ALA A 59 -11.81 -19.53 -3.90
N LYS A 60 -10.67 -19.99 -4.46
CA LYS A 60 -10.64 -21.07 -5.47
C LYS A 60 -11.24 -22.36 -4.95
N LYS A 61 -10.95 -22.74 -3.68
CA LYS A 61 -11.56 -23.93 -3.05
C LYS A 61 -13.10 -23.84 -2.98
N LYS A 62 -13.63 -22.61 -2.86
CA LYS A 62 -15.08 -22.34 -2.87
C LYS A 62 -15.65 -22.07 -4.27
N LYS A 63 -14.84 -22.23 -5.31
CA LYS A 63 -15.19 -21.92 -6.71
C LYS A 63 -15.70 -20.47 -6.88
N ILE A 64 -15.07 -19.49 -6.20
CA ILE A 64 -15.42 -18.08 -6.25
C ILE A 64 -14.23 -17.26 -6.79
N LYS A 65 -14.48 -16.38 -7.75
CA LYS A 65 -13.49 -15.43 -8.30
C LYS A 65 -13.65 -14.09 -7.61
N ILE A 66 -12.72 -13.75 -6.72
CA ILE A 66 -12.71 -12.52 -5.92
C ILE A 66 -11.86 -11.43 -6.55
N GLY A 67 -12.07 -10.16 -6.12
CA GLY A 67 -11.23 -9.02 -6.46
C GLY A 67 -10.36 -8.59 -5.28
N ILE A 68 -9.09 -8.30 -5.55
CA ILE A 68 -8.13 -7.86 -4.54
C ILE A 68 -7.31 -6.70 -5.08
N PHE A 69 -7.04 -5.71 -4.24
CA PHE A 69 -5.96 -4.77 -4.45
C PHE A 69 -5.10 -4.64 -3.18
N THR A 70 -3.82 -4.41 -3.36
CA THR A 70 -2.82 -4.37 -2.28
C THR A 70 -1.98 -3.12 -2.37
N ALA A 71 -1.45 -2.69 -1.21
CA ALA A 71 -0.41 -1.69 -1.10
C ALA A 71 0.69 -2.15 -0.16
N LEU A 72 1.94 -2.03 -0.59
CA LEU A 72 3.10 -2.27 0.24
C LEU A 72 3.48 -0.99 0.99
N HIS A 73 3.73 -1.12 2.31
CA HIS A 73 4.36 -0.08 3.12
C HIS A 73 5.61 -0.63 3.79
N THR A 74 6.58 0.24 3.99
CA THR A 74 7.87 -0.10 4.61
C THR A 74 8.15 0.72 5.88
N PHE A 75 7.22 1.56 6.33
CA PHE A 75 7.43 2.50 7.43
C PHE A 75 6.39 2.41 8.53
N GLY A 76 6.85 2.55 9.76
CA GLY A 76 6.02 2.84 10.92
C GLY A 76 5.68 4.33 11.04
N ARG A 77 4.92 4.71 12.05
CA ARG A 77 4.54 6.10 12.29
C ARG A 77 5.73 6.97 12.75
N ASP A 78 6.74 6.34 13.32
CA ASP A 78 8.01 6.90 13.78
C ASP A 78 9.12 6.83 12.71
N LEU A 79 8.77 6.53 11.47
CA LEU A 79 9.69 6.35 10.34
C LEU A 79 10.67 5.18 10.48
N LYS A 80 10.47 4.27 11.44
CA LYS A 80 11.23 3.02 11.49
C LYS A 80 10.84 2.12 10.33
N TRP A 81 11.80 1.31 9.89
CA TRP A 81 11.54 0.25 8.92
C TRP A 81 10.51 -0.72 9.49
N ASN A 82 9.40 -0.87 8.80
CA ASN A 82 8.29 -1.75 9.20
C ASN A 82 7.54 -2.20 7.94
N VAL A 83 7.88 -3.40 7.48
CA VAL A 83 7.29 -3.96 6.25
C VAL A 83 5.93 -4.57 6.53
N HIS A 84 4.91 -4.08 5.86
CA HIS A 84 3.56 -4.61 5.95
C HIS A 84 2.77 -4.39 4.66
N ILE A 85 1.76 -5.23 4.46
CA ILE A 85 0.89 -5.17 3.29
C ILE A 85 -0.51 -4.77 3.75
N HIS A 86 -1.01 -3.68 3.19
CA HIS A 86 -2.42 -3.36 3.19
C HIS A 86 -3.09 -4.04 2.02
N LEU A 87 -4.15 -4.79 2.28
CA LEU A 87 -4.90 -5.53 1.28
C LEU A 87 -6.39 -5.27 1.46
N SER A 88 -7.08 -4.99 0.37
CA SER A 88 -8.53 -4.94 0.33
C SER A 88 -9.04 -6.05 -0.57
N VAL A 89 -9.97 -6.85 -0.08
CA VAL A 89 -10.58 -7.96 -0.78
C VAL A 89 -12.10 -7.84 -0.75
N THR A 90 -12.76 -8.16 -1.86
CA THR A 90 -14.22 -8.24 -1.90
C THR A 90 -14.73 -9.38 -1.02
N ARG A 91 -15.80 -9.15 -0.26
CA ARG A 91 -16.50 -10.18 0.52
C ARG A 91 -17.53 -10.97 -0.33
N GLY A 92 -17.37 -10.89 -1.62
CA GLY A 92 -18.09 -11.63 -2.62
C GLY A 92 -17.28 -11.77 -3.90
N GLY A 93 -17.79 -12.56 -4.82
CA GLY A 93 -17.16 -12.76 -6.12
C GLY A 93 -18.05 -13.57 -7.06
N LEU A 94 -17.58 -13.68 -8.29
CA LEU A 94 -18.25 -14.48 -9.30
C LEU A 94 -18.16 -15.97 -8.97
N SER A 95 -19.26 -16.69 -9.10
CA SER A 95 -19.27 -18.16 -9.08
C SER A 95 -18.35 -18.74 -10.15
N GLY A 96 -18.00 -20.01 -10.04
CA GLY A 96 -17.13 -20.69 -11.00
C GLY A 96 -17.61 -20.59 -12.45
N ASN A 97 -18.92 -20.67 -12.67
CA ASN A 97 -19.57 -20.50 -13.98
C ASN A 97 -19.80 -19.01 -14.38
N GLU A 98 -19.42 -18.05 -13.54
CA GLU A 98 -19.56 -16.59 -13.77
C GLU A 98 -21.03 -16.11 -13.89
N LEU A 99 -22.02 -16.87 -13.46
CA LEU A 99 -23.45 -16.54 -13.60
C LEU A 99 -24.05 -15.89 -12.36
N THR A 100 -23.44 -16.05 -11.19
CA THR A 100 -23.97 -15.54 -9.93
C THR A 100 -22.90 -14.87 -9.09
N TRP A 101 -23.33 -13.94 -8.26
CA TRP A 101 -22.49 -13.35 -7.21
C TRP A 101 -22.66 -14.15 -5.92
N LYS A 102 -21.55 -14.63 -5.33
CA LYS A 102 -21.56 -15.40 -4.09
C LYS A 102 -20.75 -14.70 -3.02
N THR A 103 -21.27 -14.67 -1.81
CA THR A 103 -20.57 -14.12 -0.63
C THR A 103 -19.46 -15.05 -0.16
N ILE A 104 -18.37 -14.47 0.34
CA ILE A 104 -17.24 -15.20 0.91
C ILE A 104 -16.69 -14.49 2.15
N TYR A 105 -16.34 -15.30 3.15
CA TYR A 105 -15.73 -14.86 4.39
C TYR A 105 -14.36 -15.52 4.57
N PHE A 106 -13.41 -14.73 5.12
CA PHE A 106 -12.05 -15.20 5.38
C PHE A 106 -11.83 -15.32 6.89
N LYS A 107 -11.30 -16.47 7.33
CA LYS A 107 -10.95 -16.69 8.74
C LYS A 107 -9.57 -16.10 9.03
N LYS A 108 -9.50 -15.18 10.00
CA LYS A 108 -8.27 -14.49 10.40
C LYS A 108 -7.15 -15.46 10.77
N GLN A 109 -7.45 -16.48 11.58
CA GLN A 109 -6.46 -17.43 12.05
C GLN A 109 -5.84 -18.23 10.90
N SER A 110 -6.65 -18.81 10.01
CA SER A 110 -6.16 -19.56 8.84
C SER A 110 -5.31 -18.68 7.94
N THR A 111 -5.73 -17.43 7.71
CA THR A 111 -5.01 -16.46 6.90
C THR A 111 -3.64 -16.11 7.52
N MET A 112 -3.59 -15.93 8.85
CA MET A 112 -2.36 -15.69 9.59
C MET A 112 -1.38 -16.87 9.48
N HIS A 113 -1.86 -18.11 9.65
CA HIS A 113 -1.02 -19.30 9.54
C HIS A 113 -0.42 -19.45 8.13
N MET A 114 -1.25 -19.24 7.10
CA MET A 114 -0.77 -19.29 5.71
C MET A 114 0.25 -18.19 5.39
N TRP A 115 0.03 -16.98 5.92
CA TRP A 115 0.96 -15.87 5.75
C TRP A 115 2.32 -16.16 6.40
N ARG A 116 2.31 -16.57 7.67
CA ARG A 116 3.49 -16.93 8.44
C ARG A 116 4.33 -17.99 7.72
N LEU A 117 3.67 -19.09 7.33
CA LEU A 117 4.32 -20.17 6.58
C LEU A 117 4.95 -19.66 5.27
N ALA A 118 4.21 -18.88 4.50
CA ALA A 118 4.67 -18.41 3.20
C ALA A 118 5.88 -17.47 3.30
N ILE A 119 5.94 -16.60 4.32
CA ILE A 119 7.08 -15.70 4.53
C ILE A 119 8.33 -16.49 4.98
N ILE A 120 8.19 -17.41 5.91
CA ILE A 120 9.31 -18.25 6.34
C ILE A 120 9.82 -19.10 5.17
N GLN A 121 8.94 -19.68 4.37
CA GLN A 121 9.32 -20.43 3.18
C GLN A 121 10.01 -19.54 2.13
N LEU A 122 9.56 -18.30 1.95
CA LEU A 122 10.19 -17.35 1.04
C LEU A 122 11.66 -17.13 1.41
N LEU A 123 11.97 -16.86 2.69
CA LEU A 123 13.34 -16.65 3.15
C LEU A 123 14.19 -17.91 2.97
N ARG A 124 13.68 -19.07 3.38
CA ARG A 124 14.37 -20.37 3.20
C ARG A 124 14.68 -20.67 1.73
N GLN A 125 13.70 -20.50 0.86
CA GLN A 125 13.89 -20.76 -0.57
C GLN A 125 14.87 -19.79 -1.20
N THR A 126 14.85 -18.51 -0.77
CA THR A 126 15.78 -17.50 -1.25
C THR A 126 17.20 -17.82 -0.82
N TYR A 127 17.39 -18.29 0.42
CA TYR A 127 18.68 -18.75 0.94
C TYR A 127 19.19 -19.97 0.15
N LYS A 128 18.36 -21.01 0.00
CA LYS A 128 18.72 -22.22 -0.78
C LYS A 128 19.13 -21.92 -2.22
N LYS A 129 18.62 -20.84 -2.81
CA LYS A 129 18.99 -20.37 -4.15
C LYS A 129 20.27 -19.52 -4.16
N GLY A 130 20.95 -19.34 -3.03
CA GLY A 130 22.14 -18.47 -2.92
C GLY A 130 21.85 -16.97 -3.17
N LYS A 131 20.56 -16.54 -3.06
CA LYS A 131 20.15 -15.17 -3.38
C LYS A 131 19.82 -14.32 -2.17
N LEU A 132 19.87 -14.87 -0.97
CA LEU A 132 19.57 -14.14 0.26
C LEU A 132 20.84 -13.47 0.79
N THR A 133 20.89 -12.16 0.73
CA THR A 133 21.86 -11.35 1.46
C THR A 133 21.54 -11.43 2.94
N ILE A 134 22.47 -11.91 3.77
CA ILE A 134 22.32 -11.99 5.23
C ILE A 134 22.45 -10.58 5.79
N PRO A 135 21.51 -10.11 6.64
CA PRO A 135 21.63 -8.83 7.33
C PRO A 135 22.89 -8.79 8.21
N GLU A 136 23.47 -7.61 8.35
CA GLU A 136 24.72 -7.38 9.07
C GLU A 136 24.71 -7.98 10.48
N GLU A 137 23.62 -7.79 11.23
CA GLU A 137 23.42 -8.33 12.58
C GLU A 137 23.43 -9.86 12.67
N TYR A 138 23.30 -10.57 11.55
CA TYR A 138 23.26 -12.05 11.49
C TYR A 138 24.43 -12.66 10.71
N GLN A 139 25.35 -11.85 10.16
CA GLN A 139 26.46 -12.35 9.34
C GLN A 139 27.39 -13.30 10.11
N SER A 140 27.66 -13.02 11.38
CA SER A 140 28.45 -13.88 12.27
C SER A 140 27.73 -15.14 12.71
N THR A 141 26.43 -15.27 12.50
CA THR A 141 25.60 -16.37 13.00
C THR A 141 25.09 -17.29 11.89
N ILE A 142 24.78 -16.73 10.73
CA ILE A 142 24.17 -17.50 9.63
C ILE A 142 25.24 -17.88 8.60
N HIS A 143 25.77 -19.11 8.71
CA HIS A 143 26.70 -19.69 7.74
C HIS A 143 26.05 -20.80 6.91
N HIS A 144 25.01 -21.46 7.46
CA HIS A 144 24.33 -22.61 6.85
C HIS A 144 22.82 -22.48 7.01
N LEU A 145 22.06 -23.28 6.23
CA LEU A 145 20.61 -23.32 6.31
C LEU A 145 20.10 -23.68 7.73
N THR A 146 20.84 -24.53 8.45
CA THR A 146 20.53 -24.89 9.83
C THR A 146 20.60 -23.69 10.77
N SER A 147 21.62 -22.84 10.65
CA SER A 147 21.73 -21.62 11.46
C SER A 147 20.67 -20.58 11.09
N LEU A 148 20.32 -20.44 9.81
CA LEU A 148 19.16 -19.62 9.40
C LEU A 148 17.87 -20.16 10.05
N ASN A 149 17.66 -21.48 10.04
CA ASN A 149 16.48 -22.09 10.65
C ASN A 149 16.41 -21.89 12.18
N ARG A 150 17.53 -21.80 12.88
CA ARG A 150 17.56 -21.45 14.32
C ARG A 150 16.94 -20.08 14.59
N ILE A 151 17.07 -19.14 13.66
CA ILE A 151 16.45 -17.81 13.75
C ILE A 151 15.00 -17.85 13.28
N LEU A 152 14.71 -18.55 12.19
CA LEU A 152 13.36 -18.54 11.59
C LEU A 152 12.34 -19.40 12.35
N ASN A 153 12.76 -20.52 12.98
CA ASN A 153 11.83 -21.40 13.68
C ASN A 153 11.17 -20.74 14.90
N PRO A 154 11.87 -20.04 15.81
CA PRO A 154 11.25 -19.31 16.89
C PRO A 154 10.25 -18.26 16.36
N GLU A 155 10.60 -17.53 15.29
CA GLU A 155 9.70 -16.56 14.69
C GLU A 155 8.46 -17.22 14.08
N TYR A 156 8.61 -18.43 13.53
CA TYR A 156 7.47 -19.22 13.04
C TYR A 156 6.52 -19.63 14.18
N GLN A 157 6.99 -19.92 15.36
CA GLN A 157 6.14 -20.30 16.50
C GLN A 157 5.38 -19.12 17.11
N LYS A 158 5.88 -17.90 16.98
CA LYS A 158 5.21 -16.71 17.49
C LYS A 158 3.85 -16.47 16.83
N LYS A 159 2.95 -15.82 17.55
CA LYS A 159 1.69 -15.32 16.98
C LYS A 159 1.96 -14.09 16.12
N TRP A 160 1.73 -14.19 14.81
CA TRP A 160 1.86 -13.05 13.91
C TRP A 160 0.58 -12.19 13.91
N HIS A 161 0.76 -10.90 13.64
CA HIS A 161 -0.37 -9.99 13.58
C HIS A 161 -0.87 -9.85 12.13
N VAL A 162 -2.06 -10.43 11.88
CA VAL A 162 -2.85 -10.13 10.69
C VAL A 162 -4.11 -9.45 11.18
N HIS A 163 -4.23 -8.15 10.89
CA HIS A 163 -5.37 -7.36 11.36
C HIS A 163 -6.46 -7.35 10.29
N PHE A 164 -7.65 -7.76 10.69
CA PHE A 164 -8.88 -7.63 9.92
C PHE A 164 -9.63 -6.42 10.46
N ALA A 165 -9.72 -5.35 9.67
CA ALA A 165 -10.52 -4.19 10.03
C ALA A 165 -12.01 -4.54 10.03
N GLN A 166 -12.85 -3.74 10.70
CA GLN A 166 -14.29 -3.89 10.61
C GLN A 166 -14.75 -3.86 9.16
N PRO A 167 -15.65 -4.77 8.75
CA PRO A 167 -16.17 -4.79 7.40
C PRO A 167 -16.83 -3.45 7.06
N GLN A 168 -16.59 -2.94 5.88
CA GLN A 168 -17.18 -1.71 5.38
C GLN A 168 -18.18 -2.04 4.28
N LYS A 169 -19.42 -1.56 4.40
CA LYS A 169 -20.47 -1.72 3.40
C LYS A 169 -20.21 -0.95 2.11
N SER A 170 -19.27 0.01 2.15
CA SER A 170 -18.93 0.84 1.00
C SER A 170 -17.45 0.74 0.67
N HIS A 171 -17.14 0.56 -0.62
CA HIS A 171 -15.76 0.60 -1.11
C HIS A 171 -15.13 1.99 -0.96
N HIS A 172 -15.94 3.07 -0.96
CA HIS A 172 -15.45 4.45 -0.82
C HIS A 172 -14.58 4.66 0.41
N HIS A 173 -14.99 4.12 1.56
CA HIS A 173 -14.20 4.22 2.78
C HIS A 173 -12.84 3.53 2.62
N ASN A 174 -12.83 2.32 2.10
CA ASN A 174 -11.60 1.56 1.87
C ASN A 174 -10.70 2.21 0.82
N VAL A 175 -11.28 2.73 -0.27
CA VAL A 175 -10.53 3.43 -1.32
C VAL A 175 -9.94 4.74 -0.79
N ASN A 176 -10.72 5.54 -0.07
CA ASN A 176 -10.25 6.78 0.54
C ASN A 176 -9.17 6.53 1.60
N TYR A 177 -9.38 5.53 2.45
CA TYR A 177 -8.40 5.11 3.45
C TYR A 177 -7.10 4.67 2.77
N LEU A 178 -7.16 3.72 1.83
CA LEU A 178 -5.99 3.23 1.12
C LEU A 178 -5.35 4.28 0.23
N GLY A 179 -6.14 5.09 -0.48
CA GLY A 179 -5.63 6.18 -1.30
C GLY A 179 -4.82 7.18 -0.48
N ARG A 180 -5.32 7.55 0.68
CA ARG A 180 -4.60 8.40 1.62
C ARG A 180 -3.33 7.73 2.14
N TYR A 181 -3.34 6.42 2.41
CA TYR A 181 -2.16 5.69 2.91
C TYR A 181 -1.17 5.33 1.80
N ILE A 182 -1.65 4.97 0.61
CA ILE A 182 -0.83 4.48 -0.50
C ILE A 182 0.08 5.57 -1.08
N LYS A 183 -0.41 6.81 -1.15
CA LYS A 183 0.31 7.92 -1.77
C LYS A 183 0.79 8.99 -0.79
N ARG A 184 0.57 8.79 0.50
CA ARG A 184 1.16 9.67 1.51
C ARG A 184 2.66 9.47 1.58
N PRO A 185 3.42 10.54 1.71
CA PRO A 185 4.81 10.41 2.12
C PRO A 185 4.85 9.75 3.51
N PRO A 186 5.95 9.09 3.87
CA PRO A 186 6.12 8.47 5.19
C PRO A 186 5.83 9.45 6.34
N LEU A 187 6.11 10.73 6.14
CA LEU A 187 5.78 11.82 7.04
C LEU A 187 4.94 12.88 6.31
N ALA A 188 3.82 13.29 6.91
CA ALA A 188 3.07 14.46 6.44
C ALA A 188 3.75 15.75 6.91
N GLN A 189 3.76 16.80 6.11
CA GLN A 189 4.36 18.08 6.44
C GLN A 189 3.81 18.66 7.76
N SER A 190 2.52 18.52 8.02
CA SER A 190 1.86 18.95 9.27
C SER A 190 2.35 18.23 10.53
N ARG A 191 3.12 17.17 10.39
CA ARG A 191 3.75 16.46 11.51
C ARG A 191 5.17 16.92 11.80
N LEU A 192 5.81 17.64 10.87
CA LEU A 192 7.09 18.27 11.06
C LEU A 192 6.86 19.55 11.87
N LEU A 193 7.41 19.62 13.07
CA LEU A 193 7.18 20.72 14.00
C LEU A 193 8.35 21.71 14.07
N HIS A 194 9.58 21.21 13.92
CA HIS A 194 10.77 22.04 14.02
C HIS A 194 11.87 21.55 13.09
N TYR A 195 12.61 22.50 12.53
CA TYR A 195 13.83 22.29 11.76
C TYR A 195 14.70 23.55 11.83
N ASP A 196 15.92 23.42 12.35
CA ASP A 196 16.92 24.49 12.51
C ASP A 196 18.21 24.26 11.69
N GLY A 197 18.16 23.34 10.72
CA GLY A 197 19.34 22.94 9.95
C GLY A 197 20.12 21.76 10.56
N LYS A 198 20.11 21.59 11.88
CA LYS A 198 20.81 20.53 12.61
C LYS A 198 19.85 19.50 13.22
N THR A 199 18.75 19.96 13.77
CA THR A 199 17.76 19.15 14.49
C THR A 199 16.42 19.15 13.76
N VAL A 200 15.78 18.00 13.73
CA VAL A 200 14.42 17.81 13.23
C VAL A 200 13.55 17.26 14.35
N VAL A 201 12.38 17.86 14.54
CA VAL A 201 11.38 17.36 15.49
C VAL A 201 10.07 17.10 14.75
N PHE A 202 9.54 15.91 14.88
CA PHE A 202 8.23 15.57 14.32
C PHE A 202 7.36 14.81 15.30
N ARG A 203 6.04 15.00 15.15
CA ARG A 203 5.03 14.34 15.98
C ARG A 203 4.58 13.02 15.37
N TYR A 204 4.44 11.99 16.19
CA TYR A 204 3.86 10.72 15.80
C TYR A 204 2.94 10.16 16.89
N LEU A 205 1.95 9.34 16.50
CA LEU A 205 1.10 8.63 17.43
C LEU A 205 1.76 7.31 17.82
N ASN A 206 2.12 7.17 19.06
CA ASN A 206 2.66 5.92 19.59
C ASN A 206 1.53 4.89 19.78
N HIS A 207 1.71 3.70 19.20
CA HIS A 207 0.70 2.64 19.28
C HIS A 207 0.56 2.00 20.67
N LYS A 208 1.62 2.04 21.47
CA LYS A 208 1.62 1.48 22.83
C LYS A 208 0.91 2.39 23.81
N THR A 209 1.33 3.66 23.83
CA THR A 209 0.80 4.67 24.78
C THR A 209 -0.52 5.28 24.30
N LYS A 210 -0.86 5.17 23.01
CA LYS A 210 -2.02 5.84 22.36
C LYS A 210 -1.95 7.36 22.37
N HIS A 211 -0.82 7.94 22.79
CA HIS A 211 -0.58 9.37 22.81
C HIS A 211 0.30 9.84 21.66
N HIS A 212 0.19 11.12 21.35
CA HIS A 212 1.10 11.78 20.43
C HIS A 212 2.42 12.06 21.14
N GLU A 213 3.50 11.58 20.58
CA GLU A 213 4.87 11.75 21.06
C GLU A 213 5.70 12.55 20.06
N LEU A 214 6.73 13.20 20.56
CA LEU A 214 7.71 13.92 19.74
C LEU A 214 8.93 13.02 19.51
N PHE A 215 9.36 12.96 18.28
CA PHE A 215 10.62 12.34 17.91
C PHE A 215 11.61 13.43 17.51
N ARG A 216 12.71 13.54 18.25
CA ARG A 216 13.82 14.46 17.99
C ARG A 216 15.00 13.67 17.44
N CYS A 217 15.60 14.12 16.35
CA CYS A 217 16.78 13.52 15.73
C CYS A 217 17.62 14.55 14.99
N THR A 218 18.82 14.17 14.60
CA THR A 218 19.64 15.01 13.72
C THR A 218 19.06 15.04 12.30
N THR A 219 19.39 16.08 11.53
CA THR A 219 18.99 16.17 10.12
C THR A 219 19.45 14.95 9.32
N ILE A 220 20.65 14.47 9.57
CA ILE A 220 21.21 13.28 8.90
C ILE A 220 20.38 12.04 9.22
N GLU A 221 20.11 11.80 10.49
CA GLU A 221 19.26 10.65 10.91
C GLU A 221 17.86 10.74 10.31
N PHE A 222 17.27 11.93 10.27
CA PHE A 222 15.97 12.13 9.65
C PHE A 222 15.96 11.79 8.16
N ILE A 223 16.97 12.25 7.42
CA ILE A 223 17.14 11.94 6.00
C ILE A 223 17.34 10.44 5.80
N GLN A 224 18.19 9.78 6.58
CA GLN A 224 18.42 8.35 6.52
C GLN A 224 17.11 7.56 6.76
N ARG A 225 16.29 7.99 7.74
CA ARG A 225 14.97 7.39 8.01
C ARG A 225 14.01 7.57 6.83
N LEU A 226 14.06 8.69 6.11
CA LEU A 226 13.21 8.93 4.95
C LEU A 226 13.65 8.15 3.72
N ILE A 227 14.94 8.20 3.36
CA ILE A 227 15.44 7.61 2.10
C ILE A 227 15.29 6.09 2.07
N GLN A 228 15.35 5.41 3.22
CA GLN A 228 15.15 3.97 3.28
C GLN A 228 13.76 3.54 2.77
N HIS A 229 12.77 4.42 2.75
CA HIS A 229 11.42 4.14 2.28
C HIS A 229 11.18 4.51 0.82
N ILE A 230 12.17 5.10 0.15
CA ILE A 230 12.08 5.42 -1.27
C ILE A 230 12.14 4.11 -2.07
N PRO A 231 11.10 3.78 -2.85
CA PRO A 231 11.10 2.58 -3.66
C PRO A 231 12.05 2.72 -4.85
N LYS A 232 12.55 1.62 -5.38
CA LYS A 232 13.29 1.61 -6.64
C LYS A 232 12.43 2.18 -7.77
N LYS A 233 13.08 2.77 -8.79
CA LYS A 233 12.40 3.23 -10.00
C LYS A 233 11.49 2.13 -10.56
N SER A 234 10.29 2.49 -10.99
CA SER A 234 9.27 1.59 -11.54
C SER A 234 8.69 0.54 -10.56
N PHE A 235 9.00 0.62 -9.26
CA PHE A 235 8.41 -0.27 -8.28
C PHE A 235 6.89 0.01 -8.14
N LYS A 236 6.09 -1.03 -8.36
CA LYS A 236 4.63 -0.94 -8.25
C LYS A 236 4.18 -1.12 -6.79
N MET A 237 3.91 0.00 -6.12
CA MET A 237 3.39 0.01 -4.74
C MET A 237 2.00 -0.59 -4.64
N ILE A 238 1.16 -0.40 -5.66
CA ILE A 238 -0.21 -0.90 -5.74
C ILE A 238 -0.27 -2.03 -6.75
N ARG A 239 -0.95 -3.12 -6.39
CA ARG A 239 -1.14 -4.28 -7.27
C ARG A 239 -2.57 -4.79 -7.18
N TYR A 240 -3.08 -5.30 -8.30
CA TYR A 240 -4.44 -5.82 -8.45
C TYR A 240 -4.41 -7.30 -8.78
N TYR A 241 -5.34 -8.07 -8.19
CA TYR A 241 -5.41 -9.52 -8.37
C TYR A 241 -6.86 -9.98 -8.51
N GLY A 242 -7.04 -11.24 -8.90
CA GLY A 242 -8.36 -11.79 -9.18
C GLY A 242 -9.04 -11.07 -10.33
N PHE A 243 -10.34 -10.81 -10.23
CA PHE A 243 -11.08 -10.13 -11.29
C PHE A 243 -10.68 -8.63 -11.44
N LEU A 244 -10.00 -8.03 -10.46
CA LEU A 244 -9.45 -6.66 -10.56
C LEU A 244 -8.11 -6.60 -11.30
N SER A 245 -7.46 -7.74 -11.59
CA SER A 245 -6.20 -7.75 -12.34
C SER A 245 -6.38 -7.16 -13.74
N PHE A 246 -5.35 -6.48 -14.26
CA PHE A 246 -5.39 -5.85 -15.59
C PHE A 246 -5.82 -6.82 -16.69
N ARG A 247 -5.41 -8.10 -16.58
CA ARG A 247 -5.74 -9.16 -17.54
C ARG A 247 -7.22 -9.53 -17.56
N LEU A 248 -7.90 -9.52 -16.39
CA LEU A 248 -9.24 -10.06 -16.25
C LEU A 248 -10.32 -8.99 -16.11
N ARG A 249 -9.97 -7.80 -15.63
CA ARG A 249 -10.96 -6.78 -15.28
C ARG A 249 -11.81 -6.32 -16.47
N GLY A 250 -11.23 -6.18 -17.67
CA GLY A 250 -11.97 -5.76 -18.87
C GLY A 250 -13.11 -6.73 -19.20
N ARG A 251 -12.89 -8.04 -19.01
CA ARG A 251 -13.89 -9.07 -19.28
C ARG A 251 -14.86 -9.26 -18.10
N LEU A 252 -14.36 -9.22 -16.86
CA LEU A 252 -15.15 -9.64 -15.71
C LEU A 252 -15.92 -8.50 -15.03
N LEU A 253 -15.40 -7.26 -15.02
CA LEU A 253 -16.11 -6.14 -14.40
C LEU A 253 -17.48 -5.84 -15.02
N PRO A 254 -17.66 -5.83 -16.36
CA PRO A 254 -18.99 -5.63 -16.92
C PRO A 254 -20.03 -6.68 -16.49
N ARG A 255 -19.59 -7.92 -16.30
CA ARG A 255 -20.46 -9.00 -15.76
C ARG A 255 -20.80 -8.76 -14.30
N ILE A 256 -19.82 -8.33 -13.50
CA ILE A 256 -20.01 -8.03 -12.08
C ILE A 256 -20.98 -6.88 -11.90
N TYR A 257 -20.83 -5.80 -12.68
CA TYR A 257 -21.77 -4.67 -12.63
C TYR A 257 -23.20 -5.12 -12.91
N ARG A 258 -23.41 -5.94 -13.94
CA ARG A 258 -24.75 -6.48 -14.23
C ARG A 258 -25.31 -7.34 -13.10
N LEU A 259 -24.48 -8.22 -12.49
CA LEU A 259 -24.92 -9.07 -11.40
C LEU A 259 -25.19 -8.33 -10.09
N LEU A 260 -24.64 -7.13 -9.94
CA LEU A 260 -24.84 -6.27 -8.78
C LEU A 260 -25.80 -5.10 -9.05
N ASP A 261 -26.43 -5.10 -10.22
CA ASP A 261 -27.34 -4.04 -10.69
C ASP A 261 -26.68 -2.64 -10.62
N GLN A 262 -25.48 -2.54 -11.20
CA GLN A 262 -24.66 -1.33 -11.18
C GLN A 262 -24.31 -0.88 -12.60
N MET A 263 -24.36 0.43 -12.81
CA MET A 263 -23.91 1.04 -14.06
C MET A 263 -22.41 1.40 -13.97
N PRO A 264 -21.62 1.08 -15.02
CA PRO A 264 -20.24 1.54 -15.11
C PRO A 264 -20.18 3.07 -15.13
N LYS A 265 -19.31 3.66 -14.32
CA LYS A 265 -19.11 5.11 -14.30
C LYS A 265 -17.77 5.45 -14.95
N THR A 266 -17.76 6.56 -15.70
CA THR A 266 -16.52 7.09 -16.26
C THR A 266 -15.81 7.94 -15.21
N PRO A 267 -14.53 7.67 -14.90
CA PRO A 267 -13.78 8.44 -13.92
C PRO A 267 -13.71 9.92 -14.30
N LYS A 268 -14.15 10.80 -13.42
CA LYS A 268 -14.03 12.26 -13.62
C LYS A 268 -12.55 12.65 -13.67
N GLN A 269 -12.20 13.48 -14.65
CA GLN A 269 -10.87 14.08 -14.67
C GLN A 269 -10.75 15.10 -13.54
N ILE A 270 -9.77 14.90 -12.68
CA ILE A 270 -9.42 15.84 -11.62
C ILE A 270 -8.39 16.82 -12.17
N THR A 271 -8.82 18.07 -12.34
CA THR A 271 -7.96 19.17 -12.80
C THR A 271 -7.25 19.84 -11.62
N PHE A 272 -6.26 20.68 -11.90
CA PHE A 272 -5.62 21.50 -10.87
C PHE A 272 -6.63 22.50 -10.26
N THR A 273 -7.47 23.10 -11.09
CA THR A 273 -8.54 24.00 -10.68
C THR A 273 -9.51 23.32 -9.70
N SER A 274 -10.03 22.12 -10.05
CA SER A 274 -10.97 21.42 -9.18
C SER A 274 -10.36 21.08 -7.80
N LEU A 275 -9.05 20.79 -7.75
CA LEU A 275 -8.35 20.59 -6.50
C LEU A 275 -8.14 21.87 -5.69
N SER A 276 -7.80 22.98 -6.37
CA SER A 276 -7.64 24.28 -5.71
C SER A 276 -8.96 24.75 -5.11
N LEU A 277 -10.05 24.69 -5.85
CA LEU A 277 -11.40 25.00 -5.36
C LEU A 277 -11.78 24.12 -4.16
N GLN A 278 -11.53 22.81 -4.24
CA GLN A 278 -11.88 21.86 -3.17
C GLN A 278 -11.11 22.08 -1.89
N PHE A 279 -9.80 22.39 -1.97
CA PHE A 279 -8.91 22.42 -0.82
C PHE A 279 -8.51 23.82 -0.36
N LEU A 280 -8.44 24.78 -1.28
CA LEU A 280 -8.04 26.17 -1.01
C LEU A 280 -9.20 27.15 -1.12
N ARG A 281 -10.34 26.69 -1.63
CA ARG A 281 -11.53 27.51 -1.92
C ARG A 281 -11.24 28.68 -2.86
N THR A 282 -10.20 28.55 -3.68
CA THR A 282 -9.75 29.60 -4.60
C THR A 282 -9.55 29.00 -5.99
N ASP A 283 -10.05 29.66 -7.03
CA ASP A 283 -9.72 29.30 -8.42
C ASP A 283 -8.35 29.90 -8.78
N PRO A 284 -7.31 29.07 -9.05
CA PRO A 284 -5.99 29.56 -9.38
C PRO A 284 -5.91 30.27 -10.74
N PHE A 285 -6.97 30.22 -11.51
CA PHE A 285 -7.11 30.90 -12.81
C PHE A 285 -8.06 32.10 -12.77
N GLU A 286 -8.53 32.51 -11.62
CA GLU A 286 -9.26 33.74 -11.44
C GLU A 286 -8.29 34.88 -11.19
N CYS A 287 -8.41 35.96 -11.98
CA CYS A 287 -7.60 37.16 -11.79
C CYS A 287 -8.02 37.85 -10.48
N ILE A 288 -7.06 38.05 -9.57
CA ILE A 288 -7.30 38.70 -8.28
C ILE A 288 -7.71 40.18 -8.39
N LEU A 289 -7.45 40.80 -9.55
CA LEU A 289 -7.74 42.21 -9.79
C LEU A 289 -9.13 42.43 -10.40
N CYS A 290 -9.51 41.61 -11.37
CA CYS A 290 -10.75 41.84 -12.12
C CYS A 290 -11.74 40.67 -12.13
N GLY A 291 -11.41 39.56 -11.44
CA GLY A 291 -12.24 38.34 -11.39
C GLY A 291 -12.33 37.56 -12.71
N SER A 292 -11.74 38.06 -13.79
CA SER A 292 -11.76 37.37 -15.08
C SER A 292 -10.93 36.12 -15.08
N ARG A 293 -11.32 35.12 -15.90
CA ARG A 293 -10.60 33.86 -15.99
C ARG A 293 -9.32 34.01 -16.82
N LEU A 294 -8.16 33.63 -16.16
CA LEU A 294 -6.87 33.57 -16.83
C LEU A 294 -6.83 32.40 -17.81
N VAL A 295 -6.37 32.63 -19.02
CA VAL A 295 -6.23 31.63 -20.08
C VAL A 295 -4.74 31.42 -20.34
N PHE A 296 -4.31 30.12 -20.38
CA PHE A 296 -2.92 29.81 -20.73
C PHE A 296 -2.67 30.21 -22.19
N LYS A 297 -1.71 31.09 -22.41
CA LYS A 297 -1.32 31.55 -23.75
C LYS A 297 -0.12 30.76 -24.29
N GLU A 298 0.98 30.79 -23.56
CA GLU A 298 2.21 30.11 -23.99
C GLU A 298 3.18 29.86 -22.84
N ARG A 299 4.14 28.97 -23.05
CA ARG A 299 5.25 28.73 -22.14
C ARG A 299 6.55 29.14 -22.80
N ARG A 300 7.16 30.22 -22.31
CA ARG A 300 8.49 30.67 -22.76
C ARG A 300 9.57 29.98 -21.93
N HIS A 301 10.46 29.23 -22.58
CA HIS A 301 11.69 28.72 -21.96
C HIS A 301 12.80 29.77 -22.13
N LYS A 302 13.44 30.19 -21.03
CA LYS A 302 14.70 30.91 -21.13
C LYS A 302 15.69 30.04 -21.90
N ARG A 303 16.11 30.47 -23.10
CA ARG A 303 17.26 29.88 -23.78
C ARG A 303 18.46 30.01 -22.84
N LYS A 304 19.09 28.89 -22.46
CA LYS A 304 20.41 28.95 -21.83
C LYS A 304 21.35 29.53 -22.88
N PHE A 305 21.84 30.72 -22.64
CA PHE A 305 22.98 31.22 -23.39
C PHE A 305 24.13 30.24 -23.12
N ARG A 306 24.59 29.58 -24.18
CA ARG A 306 25.88 28.87 -24.16
C ARG A 306 26.95 29.99 -24.20
N THR A 307 27.65 30.18 -23.10
CA THR A 307 28.96 30.82 -23.06
C THR A 307 30.00 29.77 -23.39
#